data_8f13a087641a4f66c1e31bd8755e8772
#
_entry.id   8f13a087641a4f66c1e31bd8755e8772
#
_cell.length_a   1.000
_cell.length_b   1.000
_cell.length_c   1.000
_cell.angle_alpha   90.00
_cell.angle_beta   90.00
_cell.angle_gamma   90.00
#
_symmetry.space_group_name_H-M   'P 1'
#
loop_
_entity.id
_entity.type
_entity.pdbx_description
1 polymer ?
#
loop_
_entity_poly.entity_id
_entity_poly.type
_entity_poly.pdbx_seq_one_letter_code
_entity_poly.pdbx_strand_id
1 'polypeptide(L)'
;TTASKAGDKDHTRHMDYLKCVIEMAHQLNCPLVRIMTSKKEQILWGTNGAEHWNVAKGAWDTLPPLIAPAVDLARTEGVTLVVETGNGTMVNSNYTAVKLIDALDAKDVLKVLWDPANNCWCHELAFPDGFEMAKDGYLGHIHIKDVQVDTPKATLEVRQMGTGQLADLFAPMAGGLREISYDGVISFESVYHPGNGNFEDGFRAGIELFKQHFA
;
A
#
# COMPACT_ATOMS: atom_id res chain seq x y z
N THR A 1 -4.55 7.27 10.47
CA THR A 1 -4.51 7.93 11.79
C THR A 1 -4.94 9.39 11.69
N THR A 2 -5.55 9.91 12.74
CA THR A 2 -5.88 11.34 12.93
C THR A 2 -4.83 12.06 13.77
N ALA A 3 -3.75 11.36 14.16
CA ALA A 3 -2.67 11.93 14.92
C ALA A 3 -2.01 13.09 14.17
N SER A 4 -1.76 14.18 14.87
CA SER A 4 -1.12 15.39 14.36
C SER A 4 0.37 15.47 14.72
N LYS A 5 0.77 14.80 15.79
CA LYS A 5 2.15 14.72 16.26
C LYS A 5 2.38 13.45 17.08
N ALA A 6 3.64 13.02 17.15
CA ALA A 6 4.04 11.91 17.99
C ALA A 6 3.71 12.20 19.47
N GLY A 7 3.16 11.20 20.15
CA GLY A 7 2.80 11.26 21.57
C GLY A 7 1.46 11.93 21.89
N ASP A 8 0.70 12.41 20.90
CA ASP A 8 -0.69 12.82 21.17
C ASP A 8 -1.59 11.59 21.44
N LYS A 9 -2.82 11.84 21.93
CA LYS A 9 -3.74 10.77 22.34
C LYS A 9 -4.04 9.77 21.21
N ASP A 10 -4.23 10.25 20.00
CA ASP A 10 -4.52 9.39 18.85
C ASP A 10 -3.29 8.60 18.44
N HIS A 11 -2.11 9.21 18.45
CA HIS A 11 -0.85 8.52 18.19
C HIS A 11 -0.60 7.41 19.21
N THR A 12 -0.76 7.69 20.51
CA THR A 12 -0.60 6.69 21.57
C THR A 12 -1.51 5.50 21.37
N ARG A 13 -2.80 5.73 21.07
CA ARG A 13 -3.74 4.65 20.77
C ARG A 13 -3.33 3.80 19.58
N HIS A 14 -2.82 4.41 18.51
CA HIS A 14 -2.32 3.67 17.37
C HIS A 14 -1.08 2.85 17.67
N MET A 15 -0.18 3.37 18.51
CA MET A 15 1.00 2.63 18.97
C MET A 15 0.63 1.44 19.86
N ASP A 16 -0.35 1.60 20.76
CA ASP A 16 -0.85 0.48 21.57
C ASP A 16 -1.53 -0.59 20.71
N TYR A 17 -2.30 -0.18 19.70
CA TYR A 17 -2.86 -1.12 18.73
C TYR A 17 -1.75 -1.87 17.96
N LEU A 18 -0.70 -1.17 17.53
CA LEU A 18 0.43 -1.79 16.84
C LEU A 18 1.11 -2.86 17.70
N LYS A 19 1.30 -2.61 19.01
CA LYS A 19 1.85 -3.61 19.94
C LYS A 19 1.00 -4.88 19.96
N CYS A 20 -0.33 -4.75 20.08
CA CYS A 20 -1.24 -5.90 20.05
C CYS A 20 -1.14 -6.68 18.72
N VAL A 21 -1.00 -5.98 17.60
CA VAL A 21 -0.86 -6.63 16.29
C VAL A 21 0.48 -7.35 16.17
N ILE A 22 1.56 -6.79 16.71
CA ILE A 22 2.88 -7.44 16.75
C ILE A 22 2.82 -8.71 17.61
N GLU A 23 2.21 -8.65 18.79
CA GLU A 23 2.00 -9.84 19.63
C GLU A 23 1.24 -10.95 18.86
N MET A 24 0.20 -10.59 18.13
CA MET A 24 -0.54 -11.52 17.28
C MET A 24 0.35 -12.07 16.15
N ALA A 25 1.16 -11.24 15.52
CA ALA A 25 2.10 -11.65 14.48
C ALA A 25 3.09 -12.71 15.01
N HIS A 26 3.62 -12.53 16.21
CA HIS A 26 4.47 -13.53 16.88
C HIS A 26 3.72 -14.84 17.13
N GLN A 27 2.50 -14.78 17.65
CA GLN A 27 1.68 -15.99 17.89
C GLN A 27 1.39 -16.77 16.59
N LEU A 28 1.25 -16.07 15.46
CA LEU A 28 0.98 -16.64 14.15
C LEU A 28 2.24 -17.00 13.36
N ASN A 29 3.44 -16.76 13.90
CA ASN A 29 4.71 -16.86 13.17
C ASN A 29 4.69 -16.07 11.85
N CYS A 30 4.03 -14.92 11.83
CA CYS A 30 3.95 -14.03 10.68
C CYS A 30 4.94 -12.87 10.88
N PRO A 31 6.00 -12.75 10.05
CA PRO A 31 7.00 -11.70 10.24
C PRO A 31 6.54 -10.32 9.77
N LEU A 32 5.39 -10.22 9.08
CA LEU A 32 4.92 -8.99 8.46
C LEU A 32 3.76 -8.37 9.23
N VAL A 33 3.82 -7.07 9.44
CA VAL A 33 2.73 -6.28 10.04
C VAL A 33 2.40 -5.11 9.12
N ARG A 34 1.16 -5.06 8.64
CA ARG A 34 0.68 -3.97 7.80
C ARG A 34 0.42 -2.71 8.59
N ILE A 35 0.87 -1.58 8.07
CA ILE A 35 0.54 -0.26 8.58
C ILE A 35 0.00 0.64 7.46
N MET A 36 -0.70 1.68 7.85
CA MET A 36 -1.09 2.78 6.98
C MET A 36 -0.61 4.11 7.54
N THR A 37 -0.34 5.06 6.67
CA THR A 37 0.04 6.40 7.08
C THR A 37 -1.18 7.29 7.38
N SER A 38 -0.91 8.50 7.86
CA SER A 38 -1.94 9.49 8.13
C SER A 38 -2.75 9.81 6.88
N LYS A 39 -4.05 10.05 7.05
CA LYS A 39 -4.92 10.51 5.98
C LYS A 39 -4.51 11.91 5.53
N LYS A 40 -4.69 12.17 4.25
CA LYS A 40 -4.63 13.52 3.70
C LYS A 40 -5.73 14.36 4.31
N GLU A 41 -5.45 15.62 4.55
CA GLU A 41 -6.48 16.57 4.96
C GLU A 41 -7.25 17.02 3.71
N GLN A 42 -8.53 16.66 3.62
CA GLN A 42 -9.34 16.86 2.42
C GLN A 42 -9.50 18.33 2.03
N ILE A 43 -9.52 19.24 3.01
CA ILE A 43 -9.69 20.69 2.76
C ILE A 43 -8.50 21.26 1.97
N LEU A 44 -7.29 20.81 2.29
CA LEU A 44 -6.06 21.32 1.67
C LEU A 44 -5.64 20.53 0.44
N TRP A 45 -6.10 19.28 0.31
CA TRP A 45 -5.40 18.31 -0.52
C TRP A 45 -6.26 17.68 -1.60
N GLY A 46 -7.57 17.81 -1.51
CA GLY A 46 -8.46 17.13 -2.44
C GLY A 46 -8.19 15.62 -2.50
N THR A 47 -8.49 15.02 -3.63
CA THR A 47 -8.31 13.58 -3.86
C THR A 47 -7.12 13.26 -4.76
N ASN A 48 -6.58 14.22 -5.50
CA ASN A 48 -5.50 14.02 -6.47
C ASN A 48 -4.13 14.35 -5.89
N GLY A 49 -3.16 13.47 -6.13
CA GLY A 49 -1.90 13.45 -5.41
C GLY A 49 -0.85 14.47 -5.82
N ALA A 50 -0.58 14.63 -7.11
CA ALA A 50 0.64 15.29 -7.58
C ALA A 50 0.70 16.80 -7.29
N GLU A 51 -0.39 17.51 -7.39
CA GLU A 51 -0.46 18.95 -7.16
C GLU A 51 -0.24 19.36 -5.70
N HIS A 52 -0.38 18.41 -4.79
CA HIS A 52 -0.26 18.69 -3.35
C HIS A 52 1.16 18.67 -2.81
N TRP A 53 2.13 18.33 -3.61
CA TRP A 53 3.51 18.26 -3.17
C TRP A 53 4.02 19.55 -2.58
N ASN A 54 3.75 20.67 -3.22
CA ASN A 54 4.19 21.99 -2.75
C ASN A 54 3.44 22.44 -1.51
N VAL A 55 2.16 22.08 -1.40
CA VAL A 55 1.31 22.39 -0.24
C VAL A 55 1.58 21.39 0.90
N ALA A 56 1.98 20.19 0.56
CA ALA A 56 2.23 19.08 1.48
C ALA A 56 3.59 19.13 2.17
N LYS A 57 4.43 20.13 1.93
CA LYS A 57 5.77 20.19 2.51
C LYS A 57 5.74 20.03 4.04
N GLY A 58 4.92 20.78 4.73
CA GLY A 58 4.78 20.67 6.18
C GLY A 58 4.26 19.32 6.65
N ALA A 59 3.44 18.64 5.86
CA ALA A 59 2.97 17.30 6.18
C ALA A 59 4.09 16.26 6.06
N TRP A 60 5.00 16.42 5.10
CA TRP A 60 6.19 15.58 4.98
C TRP A 60 7.23 15.85 6.08
N ASP A 61 7.27 17.05 6.63
CA ASP A 61 8.07 17.34 7.83
C ASP A 61 7.47 16.69 9.08
N THR A 62 6.18 16.41 9.07
CA THR A 62 5.43 15.83 10.20
C THR A 62 5.34 14.30 10.13
N LEU A 63 5.18 13.72 8.93
CA LEU A 63 4.90 12.29 8.76
C LEU A 63 6.04 11.37 9.27
N PRO A 64 7.33 11.57 8.92
CA PRO A 64 8.39 10.70 9.41
C PRO A 64 8.46 10.65 10.95
N PRO A 65 8.39 11.77 11.69
CA PRO A 65 8.35 11.71 13.16
C PRO A 65 7.15 10.95 13.74
N LEU A 66 6.02 10.88 13.03
CA LEU A 66 4.87 10.08 13.46
C LEU A 66 5.10 8.58 13.29
N ILE A 67 5.85 8.18 12.28
CA ILE A 67 6.09 6.76 11.94
C ILE A 67 7.33 6.22 12.63
N ALA A 68 8.33 7.05 12.94
CA ALA A 68 9.59 6.62 13.55
C ALA A 68 9.40 5.72 14.80
N PRO A 69 8.51 6.02 15.76
CA PRO A 69 8.31 5.13 16.91
C PRO A 69 7.79 3.73 16.54
N ALA A 70 7.03 3.60 15.45
CA ALA A 70 6.57 2.31 14.95
C ALA A 70 7.73 1.51 14.34
N VAL A 71 8.63 2.18 13.61
CA VAL A 71 9.84 1.60 13.05
C VAL A 71 10.77 1.08 14.17
N ASP A 72 11.00 1.89 15.20
CA ASP A 72 11.84 1.50 16.35
C ASP A 72 11.25 0.31 17.10
N LEU A 73 9.93 0.28 17.29
CA LEU A 73 9.24 -0.85 17.90
C LEU A 73 9.41 -2.11 17.04
N ALA A 74 9.22 -2.02 15.73
CA ALA A 74 9.37 -3.15 14.82
C ALA A 74 10.80 -3.74 14.83
N ARG A 75 11.82 -2.88 14.86
CA ARG A 75 13.23 -3.33 15.03
C ARG A 75 13.43 -4.08 16.34
N THR A 76 12.87 -3.55 17.42
CA THR A 76 12.98 -4.17 18.76
C THR A 76 12.30 -5.54 18.80
N GLU A 77 11.15 -5.64 18.19
CA GLU A 77 10.30 -6.85 18.18
C GLU A 77 10.68 -7.85 17.07
N GLY A 78 11.58 -7.50 16.16
CA GLY A 78 12.02 -8.38 15.07
C GLY A 78 10.95 -8.67 14.02
N VAL A 79 10.03 -7.73 13.79
CA VAL A 79 9.02 -7.81 12.73
C VAL A 79 9.30 -6.81 11.64
N THR A 80 8.82 -7.07 10.43
CA THR A 80 8.88 -6.13 9.31
C THR A 80 7.54 -5.42 9.15
N LEU A 81 7.54 -4.11 9.16
CA LEU A 81 6.37 -3.32 8.79
C LEU A 81 6.25 -3.26 7.27
N VAL A 82 5.03 -3.37 6.78
CA VAL A 82 4.71 -3.09 5.37
C VAL A 82 3.72 -1.94 5.30
N VAL A 83 4.14 -0.82 4.69
CA VAL A 83 3.29 0.35 4.53
C VAL A 83 2.51 0.24 3.22
N GLU A 84 1.19 0.19 3.31
CA GLU A 84 0.34 0.10 2.13
C GLU A 84 0.24 1.42 1.39
N THR A 85 0.38 1.35 0.06
CA THR A 85 0.06 2.46 -0.83
C THR A 85 -1.46 2.62 -0.89
N GLY A 86 -1.98 3.59 -0.17
CA GLY A 86 -3.42 3.73 0.06
C GLY A 86 -4.01 5.03 -0.50
N ASN A 87 -5.15 4.91 -1.16
CA ASN A 87 -5.91 6.07 -1.56
C ASN A 87 -6.29 6.93 -0.33
N GLY A 88 -6.11 8.24 -0.45
CA GLY A 88 -6.44 9.19 0.62
C GLY A 88 -5.43 9.22 1.79
N THR A 89 -4.32 8.51 1.71
CA THR A 89 -3.23 8.57 2.69
C THR A 89 -2.02 9.34 2.15
N MET A 90 -1.08 9.67 3.02
CA MET A 90 0.16 10.35 2.62
C MET A 90 1.06 9.47 1.75
N VAL A 91 1.04 8.16 2.00
CA VAL A 91 1.70 7.16 1.16
C VAL A 91 0.65 6.59 0.22
N ASN A 92 0.60 7.11 -1.01
CA ASN A 92 -0.39 6.74 -2.02
C ASN A 92 0.24 6.19 -3.32
N SER A 93 1.56 6.12 -3.37
CA SER A 93 2.33 5.63 -4.50
C SER A 93 3.60 4.94 -4.02
N ASN A 94 4.23 4.14 -4.85
CA ASN A 94 5.53 3.58 -4.53
C ASN A 94 6.59 4.67 -4.34
N TYR A 95 6.52 5.74 -5.15
CA TYR A 95 7.39 6.91 -4.95
C TYR A 95 7.26 7.50 -3.53
N THR A 96 6.04 7.69 -3.03
CA THR A 96 5.82 8.25 -1.69
C THR A 96 6.18 7.26 -0.59
N ALA A 97 6.00 5.95 -0.82
CA ALA A 97 6.42 4.91 0.11
C ALA A 97 7.95 4.85 0.25
N VAL A 98 8.67 4.80 -0.86
CA VAL A 98 10.14 4.81 -0.88
C VAL A 98 10.68 6.09 -0.22
N LYS A 99 10.10 7.24 -0.54
CA LYS A 99 10.46 8.50 0.10
C LYS A 99 10.32 8.47 1.64
N LEU A 100 9.26 7.86 2.15
CA LEU A 100 9.08 7.70 3.61
C LEU A 100 10.14 6.78 4.21
N ILE A 101 10.38 5.63 3.56
CA ILE A 101 11.37 4.63 4.01
C ILE A 101 12.76 5.25 4.06
N ASP A 102 13.16 5.99 3.03
CA ASP A 102 14.46 6.65 2.95
C ASP A 102 14.58 7.78 3.99
N ALA A 103 13.52 8.57 4.20
CA ALA A 103 13.51 9.63 5.20
C ALA A 103 13.66 9.11 6.62
N LEU A 104 13.32 7.85 6.87
CA LEU A 104 13.44 7.17 8.16
C LEU A 104 14.71 6.30 8.27
N ASP A 105 15.50 6.18 7.21
CA ASP A 105 16.60 5.20 7.12
C ASP A 105 16.16 3.81 7.61
N ALA A 106 15.02 3.35 7.09
CA ALA A 106 14.30 2.20 7.64
C ALA A 106 14.10 1.05 6.66
N LYS A 107 14.89 0.99 5.59
CA LYS A 107 14.77 -0.05 4.56
C LYS A 107 14.98 -1.48 5.09
N ASP A 108 15.62 -1.62 6.23
CA ASP A 108 15.82 -2.89 6.93
C ASP A 108 14.52 -3.48 7.50
N VAL A 109 13.59 -2.62 7.94
CA VAL A 109 12.42 -3.02 8.74
C VAL A 109 11.09 -2.46 8.24
N LEU A 110 11.11 -1.47 7.37
CA LEU A 110 9.93 -0.88 6.73
C LEU A 110 9.97 -1.12 5.23
N LYS A 111 8.96 -1.81 4.70
CA LYS A 111 8.83 -2.14 3.30
C LYS A 111 7.54 -1.59 2.71
N VAL A 112 7.45 -1.61 1.40
CA VAL A 112 6.23 -1.25 0.67
C VAL A 112 5.30 -2.46 0.63
N LEU A 113 4.06 -2.27 1.02
CA LEU A 113 2.96 -3.10 0.56
C LEU A 113 2.42 -2.42 -0.70
N TRP A 114 2.81 -2.94 -1.85
CA TRP A 114 2.44 -2.38 -3.14
C TRP A 114 1.04 -2.81 -3.54
N ASP A 115 0.17 -1.84 -3.72
CA ASP A 115 -1.16 -2.03 -4.29
C ASP A 115 -1.28 -1.18 -5.58
N PRO A 116 -0.99 -1.78 -6.74
CA PRO A 116 -1.00 -1.06 -8.01
C PRO A 116 -2.36 -0.46 -8.37
N ALA A 117 -3.45 -1.04 -7.90
CA ALA A 117 -4.78 -0.50 -8.12
C ALA A 117 -5.03 0.77 -7.30
N ASN A 118 -4.55 0.82 -6.05
CA ASN A 118 -4.60 2.03 -5.25
C ASN A 118 -3.75 3.15 -5.86
N ASN A 119 -2.62 2.80 -6.47
CA ASN A 119 -1.73 3.78 -7.10
C ASN A 119 -2.37 4.46 -8.32
N CYS A 120 -3.35 3.83 -8.96
CA CYS A 120 -4.10 4.45 -10.06
C CYS A 120 -4.81 5.76 -9.65
N TRP A 121 -5.16 5.92 -8.37
CA TRP A 121 -5.77 7.16 -7.86
C TRP A 121 -4.82 8.37 -7.91
N CYS A 122 -3.52 8.14 -7.83
CA CYS A 122 -2.52 9.21 -7.89
C CYS A 122 -1.80 9.26 -9.26
N HIS A 123 -2.35 8.58 -10.25
CA HIS A 123 -1.81 8.49 -11.62
C HIS A 123 -0.40 7.87 -11.70
N GLU A 124 0.03 7.10 -10.70
CA GLU A 124 1.24 6.31 -10.84
C GLU A 124 0.96 5.16 -11.81
N LEU A 125 1.76 5.04 -12.85
CA LEU A 125 1.71 3.89 -13.75
C LEU A 125 2.28 2.68 -13.02
N ALA A 126 1.43 1.65 -12.81
CA ALA A 126 1.80 0.50 -12.01
C ALA A 126 3.06 -0.22 -12.53
N PHE A 127 3.16 -0.37 -13.85
CA PHE A 127 4.31 -1.00 -14.51
C PHE A 127 4.60 -0.28 -15.85
N PRO A 128 5.89 0.03 -16.15
CA PRO A 128 7.04 -0.29 -15.32
C PRO A 128 7.29 0.66 -14.13
N ASP A 129 6.77 1.89 -14.13
CA ASP A 129 7.25 2.98 -13.27
C ASP A 129 7.10 2.68 -11.77
N GLY A 130 5.92 2.27 -11.32
CA GLY A 130 5.69 1.93 -9.91
C GLY A 130 6.54 0.75 -9.45
N PHE A 131 6.70 -0.26 -10.30
CA PHE A 131 7.58 -1.40 -10.04
C PHE A 131 9.05 -0.98 -9.92
N GLU A 132 9.55 -0.19 -10.89
CA GLU A 132 10.93 0.30 -10.92
C GLU A 132 11.30 1.09 -9.65
N MET A 133 10.35 1.84 -9.09
CA MET A 133 10.57 2.59 -7.85
C MET A 133 10.80 1.70 -6.63
N ALA A 134 10.20 0.51 -6.58
CA ALA A 134 10.20 -0.32 -5.38
C ALA A 134 10.98 -1.64 -5.50
N LYS A 135 11.40 -2.03 -6.71
CA LYS A 135 12.03 -3.34 -6.98
C LYS A 135 13.32 -3.60 -6.21
N ASP A 136 14.11 -2.57 -5.92
CA ASP A 136 15.43 -2.70 -5.31
C ASP A 136 15.36 -2.91 -3.80
N GLY A 137 14.66 -3.96 -3.37
CA GLY A 137 14.59 -4.38 -1.97
C GLY A 137 13.63 -3.56 -1.11
N TYR A 138 12.74 -2.74 -1.69
CA TYR A 138 11.68 -2.05 -0.95
C TYR A 138 10.39 -2.86 -0.84
N LEU A 139 10.13 -3.80 -1.77
CA LEU A 139 8.91 -4.61 -1.73
C LEU A 139 8.90 -5.58 -0.55
N GLY A 140 7.82 -5.57 0.23
CA GLY A 140 7.61 -6.49 1.35
C GLY A 140 6.33 -7.31 1.21
N HIS A 141 5.31 -6.77 0.53
CA HIS A 141 4.05 -7.46 0.23
C HIS A 141 3.38 -6.84 -0.97
N ILE A 142 2.51 -7.57 -1.64
CA ILE A 142 1.80 -7.09 -2.83
C ILE A 142 0.33 -7.46 -2.72
N HIS A 143 -0.54 -6.48 -2.97
CA HIS A 143 -1.96 -6.70 -3.21
C HIS A 143 -2.27 -6.63 -4.69
N ILE A 144 -3.03 -7.57 -5.22
CA ILE A 144 -3.49 -7.58 -6.60
C ILE A 144 -5.02 -7.50 -6.62
N LYS A 145 -5.53 -6.51 -7.30
CA LYS A 145 -6.92 -6.33 -7.70
C LYS A 145 -6.96 -5.59 -9.02
N ASP A 146 -8.13 -5.46 -9.62
CA ASP A 146 -8.29 -4.73 -10.86
C ASP A 146 -9.26 -3.57 -10.71
N VAL A 147 -8.99 -2.49 -11.42
CA VAL A 147 -9.75 -1.23 -11.36
C VAL A 147 -9.86 -0.60 -12.73
N GLN A 148 -10.82 0.30 -12.86
CA GLN A 148 -10.96 1.19 -14.00
C GLN A 148 -11.07 2.63 -13.51
N VAL A 149 -10.17 3.49 -13.96
CA VAL A 149 -10.24 4.94 -13.75
C VAL A 149 -10.99 5.57 -14.90
N ASP A 150 -11.98 6.39 -14.58
CA ASP A 150 -12.64 7.30 -15.51
C ASP A 150 -12.18 8.73 -15.18
N THR A 151 -11.11 9.16 -15.82
CA THR A 151 -10.48 10.47 -15.56
C THR A 151 -11.46 11.64 -15.78
N PRO A 152 -12.26 11.69 -16.86
CA PRO A 152 -13.25 12.75 -17.05
C PRO A 152 -14.27 12.89 -15.93
N LYS A 153 -14.61 11.79 -15.26
CA LYS A 153 -15.54 11.79 -14.11
C LYS A 153 -14.84 11.83 -12.76
N ALA A 154 -13.51 11.73 -12.74
CA ALA A 154 -12.71 11.59 -11.52
C ALA A 154 -13.20 10.44 -10.61
N THR A 155 -13.58 9.31 -11.22
CA THR A 155 -14.02 8.11 -10.51
C THR A 155 -13.08 6.95 -10.74
N LEU A 156 -13.04 6.04 -9.77
CA LEU A 156 -12.40 4.73 -9.90
C LEU A 156 -13.42 3.67 -9.49
N GLU A 157 -13.52 2.65 -10.31
CA GLU A 157 -14.35 1.49 -10.03
C GLU A 157 -13.49 0.24 -9.89
N VAL A 158 -13.78 -0.57 -8.88
CA VAL A 158 -13.19 -1.90 -8.77
C VAL A 158 -13.81 -2.80 -9.83
N ARG A 159 -12.97 -3.55 -10.52
CA ARG A 159 -13.36 -4.47 -11.59
C ARG A 159 -13.07 -5.91 -11.23
N GLN A 160 -13.79 -6.82 -11.85
CA GLN A 160 -13.38 -8.22 -11.86
C GLN A 160 -11.97 -8.30 -12.46
N MET A 161 -11.10 -9.07 -11.82
CA MET A 161 -9.72 -9.23 -12.31
C MET A 161 -9.69 -9.64 -13.78
N GLY A 162 -8.91 -8.93 -14.58
CA GLY A 162 -8.78 -9.11 -16.01
C GLY A 162 -9.78 -8.32 -16.86
N THR A 163 -10.63 -7.49 -16.26
CA THR A 163 -11.61 -6.65 -17.00
C THR A 163 -11.40 -5.15 -16.78
N GLY A 164 -10.43 -4.76 -15.99
CA GLY A 164 -10.05 -3.38 -15.73
C GLY A 164 -8.79 -2.96 -16.48
N GLN A 165 -8.27 -1.80 -16.12
CA GLN A 165 -7.10 -1.22 -16.79
C GLN A 165 -5.76 -1.87 -16.41
N LEU A 166 -5.72 -2.69 -15.35
CA LEU A 166 -4.51 -3.43 -14.98
C LEU A 166 -4.40 -4.78 -15.68
N ALA A 167 -5.42 -5.23 -16.41
CA ALA A 167 -5.46 -6.53 -17.05
C ALA A 167 -4.22 -6.83 -17.89
N ASP A 168 -3.80 -5.90 -18.75
CA ASP A 168 -2.64 -6.03 -19.63
C ASP A 168 -1.30 -5.90 -18.88
N LEU A 169 -1.32 -5.46 -17.62
CA LEU A 169 -0.12 -5.28 -16.80
C LEU A 169 0.18 -6.47 -15.89
N PHE A 170 -0.76 -7.39 -15.65
CA PHE A 170 -0.53 -8.52 -14.74
C PHE A 170 0.62 -9.42 -15.20
N ALA A 171 0.69 -9.75 -16.48
CA ALA A 171 1.77 -10.57 -17.02
C ALA A 171 3.15 -9.87 -16.95
N PRO A 172 3.29 -8.59 -17.37
CA PRO A 172 4.53 -7.84 -17.18
C PRO A 172 4.94 -7.69 -15.72
N MET A 173 4.01 -7.38 -14.80
CA MET A 173 4.28 -7.27 -13.37
C MET A 173 4.79 -8.59 -12.80
N ALA A 174 4.11 -9.69 -13.08
CA ALA A 174 4.56 -11.02 -12.67
C ALA A 174 5.93 -11.40 -13.25
N GLY A 175 6.21 -10.99 -14.49
CA GLY A 175 7.51 -11.10 -15.13
C GLY A 175 8.60 -10.37 -14.36
N GLY A 176 8.38 -9.08 -14.08
CA GLY A 176 9.30 -8.25 -13.31
C GLY A 176 9.58 -8.79 -11.90
N LEU A 177 8.54 -9.29 -11.21
CA LEU A 177 8.71 -9.91 -9.89
C LEU A 177 9.58 -11.17 -9.95
N ARG A 178 9.43 -12.00 -11.00
CA ARG A 178 10.31 -13.16 -11.22
C ARG A 178 11.75 -12.75 -11.52
N GLU A 179 11.96 -11.70 -12.33
CA GLU A 179 13.29 -11.18 -12.66
C GLU A 179 14.07 -10.74 -11.43
N ILE A 180 13.41 -10.11 -10.45
CA ILE A 180 14.06 -9.73 -9.20
C ILE A 180 14.05 -10.85 -8.15
N SER A 181 13.59 -12.06 -8.51
CA SER A 181 13.45 -13.20 -7.58
C SER A 181 12.66 -12.84 -6.32
N TYR A 182 11.55 -12.12 -6.48
CA TYR A 182 10.68 -11.79 -5.35
C TYR A 182 10.11 -13.07 -4.72
N ASP A 183 10.43 -13.30 -3.45
CA ASP A 183 10.05 -14.48 -2.68
C ASP A 183 9.00 -14.19 -1.59
N GLY A 184 8.49 -12.97 -1.57
CA GLY A 184 7.43 -12.56 -0.65
C GLY A 184 6.04 -13.04 -1.08
N VAL A 185 5.04 -12.66 -0.30
CA VAL A 185 3.64 -13.05 -0.54
C VAL A 185 2.95 -12.04 -1.45
N ILE A 186 2.21 -12.55 -2.42
CA ILE A 186 1.30 -11.79 -3.27
C ILE A 186 -0.13 -12.19 -2.89
N SER A 187 -0.95 -11.25 -2.47
CA SER A 187 -2.34 -11.49 -2.07
C SER A 187 -3.32 -11.04 -3.12
N PHE A 188 -4.29 -11.89 -3.44
CA PHE A 188 -5.44 -11.46 -4.22
C PHE A 188 -6.45 -10.73 -3.31
N GLU A 189 -6.47 -9.40 -3.37
CA GLU A 189 -7.39 -8.55 -2.64
C GLU A 189 -8.63 -8.25 -3.50
N SER A 190 -9.50 -9.24 -3.70
CA SER A 190 -10.73 -9.02 -4.45
C SER A 190 -11.73 -8.24 -3.61
N VAL A 191 -11.88 -6.96 -3.92
CA VAL A 191 -12.95 -6.10 -3.40
C VAL A 191 -14.02 -5.85 -4.47
N TYR A 192 -13.99 -6.61 -5.56
CA TYR A 192 -15.01 -6.59 -6.60
C TYR A 192 -16.31 -7.22 -6.11
N HIS A 193 -17.41 -6.51 -6.34
CA HIS A 193 -18.74 -6.95 -6.00
C HIS A 193 -19.59 -7.05 -7.27
N PRO A 194 -20.04 -8.26 -7.66
CA PRO A 194 -20.77 -8.47 -8.93
C PRO A 194 -22.22 -7.96 -8.93
N GLY A 195 -22.63 -7.25 -7.86
CA GLY A 195 -23.99 -6.69 -7.76
C GLY A 195 -25.05 -7.62 -7.22
N ASN A 196 -24.68 -8.88 -6.86
CA ASN A 196 -25.59 -9.88 -6.30
C ASN A 196 -25.60 -9.96 -4.76
N GLY A 197 -24.86 -9.04 -4.08
CA GLY A 197 -24.77 -9.00 -2.63
C GLY A 197 -23.69 -9.89 -2.02
N ASN A 198 -22.83 -10.54 -2.82
CA ASN A 198 -21.83 -11.48 -2.35
C ASN A 198 -20.42 -11.18 -2.90
N PHE A 199 -19.50 -10.78 -2.00
CA PHE A 199 -18.08 -10.55 -2.36
C PHE A 199 -17.33 -11.86 -2.67
N GLU A 200 -17.75 -12.99 -2.12
CA GLU A 200 -17.14 -14.29 -2.41
C GLU A 200 -17.26 -14.64 -3.90
N ASP A 201 -18.39 -14.34 -4.52
CA ASP A 201 -18.56 -14.55 -5.96
C ASP A 201 -17.57 -13.72 -6.78
N GLY A 202 -17.33 -12.48 -6.35
CA GLY A 202 -16.30 -11.61 -6.95
C GLY A 202 -14.89 -12.19 -6.82
N PHE A 203 -14.56 -12.73 -5.65
CA PHE A 203 -13.29 -13.41 -5.41
C PHE A 203 -13.15 -14.64 -6.30
N ARG A 204 -14.16 -15.52 -6.32
CA ARG A 204 -14.16 -16.74 -7.13
C ARG A 204 -14.03 -16.46 -8.62
N ALA A 205 -14.63 -15.38 -9.10
CA ALA A 205 -14.56 -14.99 -10.51
C ALA A 205 -13.14 -14.55 -10.96
N GLY A 206 -12.28 -14.11 -10.04
CA GLY A 206 -10.93 -13.61 -10.37
C GLY A 206 -9.79 -14.55 -9.98
N ILE A 207 -10.00 -15.48 -9.05
CA ILE A 207 -8.91 -16.24 -8.43
C ILE A 207 -8.13 -17.11 -9.41
N GLU A 208 -8.76 -17.68 -10.43
CA GLU A 208 -8.07 -18.54 -11.40
C GLU A 208 -7.12 -17.70 -12.29
N LEU A 209 -7.53 -16.49 -12.69
CA LEU A 209 -6.66 -15.58 -13.43
C LEU A 209 -5.49 -15.08 -12.55
N PHE A 210 -5.76 -14.81 -11.26
CA PHE A 210 -4.71 -14.48 -10.32
C PHE A 210 -3.66 -15.59 -10.24
N LYS A 211 -4.07 -16.84 -10.06
CA LYS A 211 -3.16 -17.99 -10.02
C LYS A 211 -2.36 -18.15 -11.33
N GLN A 212 -3.01 -17.91 -12.46
CA GLN A 212 -2.33 -18.00 -13.78
C GLN A 212 -1.12 -17.06 -13.89
N HIS A 213 -1.17 -15.89 -13.28
CA HIS A 213 -0.10 -14.89 -13.35
C HIS A 213 0.89 -14.98 -12.19
N PHE A 214 0.39 -15.20 -10.96
CA PHE A 214 1.12 -14.93 -9.73
C PHE A 214 1.35 -16.16 -8.83
N ALA A 215 0.85 -17.35 -9.18
CA ALA A 215 1.13 -18.58 -8.43
C ALA A 215 2.22 -19.44 -9.08
#